data_def6acbab2995119fa3c273aff9278d2
#
_entry.id   def6acbab2995119fa3c273aff9278d2
#
_cell.length_a   1.000
_cell.length_b   1.000
_cell.length_c   1.000
_cell.angle_alpha   90.00
_cell.angle_beta   90.00
_cell.angle_gamma   90.00
#
_symmetry.space_group_name_H-M   'P 1'
#
loop_
_entity.id
_entity.type
_entity.pdbx_description
1 polymer ?
#
loop_
_entity_poly.entity_id
_entity_poly.type
_entity_poly.pdbx_seq_one_letter_code
_entity_poly.pdbx_strand_id
1 'polypeptide(L)'
;MNSPRVGVGLALALASLSSACNMVVACDMAINPAIVLTVRDAASGAPLSGATARATSWASDDAFIQDSIPGQLNLFAASGTYTVRVHRLGYQEWIQTGVTVEDYGGTCGGPITEPLEARLVGSAAASRSD
;
A
#
# COMPACT_ATOMS: atom_id res chain seq x y z
N MET A 1 -32.81 -62.94 18.92
CA MET A 1 -32.62 -62.40 18.84
C MET A 1 -32.26 -61.39 18.49
N ASN A 2 -32.13 -60.88 18.38
CA ASN A 2 -31.88 -60.02 18.13
C ASN A 2 -31.39 -59.14 17.68
N SER A 3 -31.23 -58.70 17.54
CA SER A 3 -30.81 -57.92 17.26
C SER A 3 -30.54 -56.96 16.79
N PRO A 4 -30.35 -56.61 16.60
CA PRO A 4 -30.04 -55.73 16.20
C PRO A 4 -29.89 -54.68 15.84
N ARG A 5 -29.83 -54.24 15.71
CA ARG A 5 -29.76 -53.37 15.50
C ARG A 5 -29.06 -52.57 15.25
N VAL A 6 -28.87 -52.31 15.21
CA VAL A 6 -28.22 -51.66 15.09
C VAL A 6 -27.70 -50.76 14.31
N GLY A 7 -27.21 -50.55 14.07
CA GLY A 7 -26.58 -49.86 13.28
C GLY A 7 -26.86 -48.63 12.96
N VAL A 8 -26.99 -48.51 13.04
CA VAL A 8 -27.40 -47.50 12.90
C VAL A 8 -26.89 -46.33 12.81
N GLY A 9 -26.91 -45.84 13.08
CA GLY A 9 -26.66 -44.62 13.17
C GLY A 9 -25.49 -44.11 12.61
N LEU A 10 -24.90 -44.27 12.50
CA LEU A 10 -23.80 -43.87 12.17
C LEU A 10 -23.75 -43.04 11.11
N ALA A 11 -24.13 -43.07 10.45
CA ALA A 11 -23.98 -42.41 9.31
C ALA A 11 -23.91 -40.98 9.42
N LEU A 12 -24.63 -40.59 10.09
CA LEU A 12 -24.71 -39.29 10.27
C LEU A 12 -23.59 -38.50 10.35
N ALA A 13 -23.03 -38.63 11.04
CA ALA A 13 -21.99 -37.81 11.38
C ALA A 13 -21.36 -37.12 10.25
N LEU A 14 -21.06 -37.72 9.39
CA LEU A 14 -20.41 -37.13 8.40
C LEU A 14 -20.88 -36.01 7.76
N ALA A 15 -21.83 -35.97 7.40
CA ALA A 15 -22.37 -34.92 6.68
C ALA A 15 -21.97 -33.59 7.15
N SER A 16 -22.06 -33.42 8.29
CA SER A 16 -21.89 -32.10 8.79
C SER A 16 -20.60 -31.49 8.43
N LEU A 17 -19.65 -32.17 8.32
CA LEU A 17 -18.44 -31.59 8.09
C LEU A 17 -18.27 -30.92 6.88
N SER A 18 -18.55 -31.43 5.93
CA SER A 18 -18.28 -30.82 4.72
C SER A 18 -18.71 -29.41 4.58
N SER A 19 -19.74 -29.08 5.13
CA SER A 19 -20.19 -27.74 4.89
C SER A 19 -19.30 -26.69 5.42
N ALA A 20 -18.71 -26.93 6.49
CA ALA A 20 -17.93 -25.91 7.10
C ALA A 20 -16.73 -25.52 6.26
N CYS A 21 -16.28 -26.40 5.48
CA CYS A 21 -15.08 -26.12 4.74
C CYS A 21 -15.27 -25.21 3.55
N ASN A 22 -16.46 -24.93 3.24
CA ASN A 22 -16.68 -24.13 2.07
C ASN A 22 -16.85 -22.67 2.30
N MET A 23 -16.43 -22.24 3.40
CA MET A 23 -16.53 -20.85 3.63
C MET A 23 -15.55 -20.16 2.74
N VAL A 24 -16.02 -19.44 1.82
CA VAL A 24 -15.20 -18.66 0.94
C VAL A 24 -15.26 -17.23 1.43
N VAL A 25 -14.14 -16.69 1.78
CA VAL A 25 -14.08 -15.32 2.22
C VAL A 25 -13.88 -14.45 1.00
N ALA A 26 -14.83 -13.59 0.75
CA ALA A 26 -14.71 -12.67 -0.38
C ALA A 26 -13.94 -11.45 0.09
N CYS A 27 -12.83 -11.18 -0.53
CA CYS A 27 -12.04 -10.02 -0.19
C CYS A 27 -12.52 -8.82 -0.99
N ASP A 28 -12.50 -7.67 -0.33
CA ASP A 28 -12.80 -6.43 -0.99
C ASP A 28 -11.76 -6.20 -2.06
N MET A 29 -12.20 -5.98 -3.27
CA MET A 29 -11.29 -5.78 -4.39
C MET A 29 -10.83 -4.34 -4.52
N ALA A 30 -11.18 -3.50 -3.59
CA ALA A 30 -10.73 -2.12 -3.64
C ALA A 30 -9.22 -2.06 -3.56
N ILE A 31 -8.62 -1.27 -4.42
CA ILE A 31 -7.18 -1.13 -4.44
C ILE A 31 -6.83 0.15 -3.70
N ASN A 32 -6.13 0.01 -2.61
CA ASN A 32 -5.70 1.15 -1.82
C ASN A 32 -4.23 1.42 -2.07
N PRO A 33 -3.83 2.67 -2.19
CA PRO A 33 -2.41 2.96 -2.34
C PRO A 33 -1.66 2.60 -1.07
N ALA A 34 -0.43 2.14 -1.23
CA ALA A 34 0.43 1.86 -0.09
C ALA A 34 0.93 3.16 0.51
N ILE A 35 1.25 4.13 -0.33
CA ILE A 35 1.70 5.44 0.12
C ILE A 35 0.96 6.52 -0.66
N VAL A 36 0.45 7.50 0.06
CA VAL A 36 -0.10 8.72 -0.56
C VAL A 36 0.90 9.81 -0.24
N LEU A 37 1.59 10.30 -1.26
CA LEU A 37 2.65 11.26 -1.11
C LEU A 37 2.17 12.65 -1.53
N THR A 38 2.32 13.61 -0.66
CA THR A 38 2.02 15.00 -0.98
C THR A 38 3.35 15.74 -1.13
N VAL A 39 3.53 16.41 -2.26
CA VAL A 39 4.76 17.15 -2.56
C VAL A 39 4.48 18.63 -2.45
N ARG A 40 5.27 19.31 -1.62
CA ARG A 40 5.09 20.74 -1.38
C ARG A 40 6.41 21.46 -1.50
N ASP A 41 6.32 22.75 -1.81
CA ASP A 41 7.48 23.63 -1.75
C ASP A 41 7.79 23.90 -0.29
N ALA A 42 9.04 23.70 0.11
CA ALA A 42 9.40 23.82 1.52
C ALA A 42 9.27 25.25 2.03
N ALA A 43 9.49 26.22 1.19
CA ALA A 43 9.43 27.62 1.60
C ALA A 43 8.00 28.15 1.68
N SER A 44 7.18 27.86 0.70
CA SER A 44 5.83 28.41 0.65
C SER A 44 4.76 27.47 1.17
N GLY A 45 5.03 26.19 1.19
CA GLY A 45 4.04 25.18 1.56
C GLY A 45 3.05 24.87 0.44
N ALA A 46 3.22 25.47 -0.72
CA ALA A 46 2.30 25.26 -1.84
C ALA A 46 2.51 23.88 -2.45
N PRO A 47 1.45 23.24 -2.94
CA PRO A 47 1.61 21.95 -3.60
C PRO A 47 2.42 22.11 -4.88
N LEU A 48 3.25 21.11 -5.18
CA LEU A 48 4.10 21.14 -6.35
C LEU A 48 3.68 20.04 -7.31
N SER A 49 3.25 20.43 -8.49
CA SER A 49 2.94 19.50 -9.57
C SER A 49 4.22 19.19 -10.33
N GLY A 50 4.20 18.11 -11.07
CA GLY A 50 5.31 17.78 -11.94
C GLY A 50 6.46 17.03 -11.28
N ALA A 51 6.31 16.65 -10.04
CA ALA A 51 7.32 15.84 -9.39
C ALA A 51 7.16 14.39 -9.80
N THR A 52 8.26 13.65 -9.76
CA THR A 52 8.23 12.20 -9.93
C THR A 52 8.79 11.58 -8.66
N ALA A 53 8.36 10.39 -8.35
CA ALA A 53 8.81 9.72 -7.15
C ALA A 53 8.93 8.22 -7.37
N ARG A 54 9.83 7.61 -6.66
CA ARG A 54 10.02 6.16 -6.69
C ARG A 54 10.20 5.65 -5.27
N ALA A 55 9.73 4.44 -5.04
CA ALA A 55 9.89 3.78 -3.77
C ALA A 55 10.68 2.50 -4.00
N THR A 56 11.77 2.35 -3.29
CA THR A 56 12.65 1.20 -3.45
C THR A 56 12.68 0.40 -2.17
N SER A 57 12.53 -0.91 -2.29
CA SER A 57 12.70 -1.82 -1.17
C SER A 57 13.71 -2.88 -1.60
N TRP A 58 14.00 -3.83 -0.73
CA TRP A 58 14.91 -4.91 -1.10
C TRP A 58 14.31 -5.77 -2.22
N ALA A 59 13.01 -5.72 -2.38
CA ALA A 59 12.31 -6.59 -3.33
C ALA A 59 11.82 -5.86 -4.59
N SER A 60 11.73 -4.56 -4.58
CA SER A 60 11.08 -3.85 -5.69
C SER A 60 11.55 -2.42 -5.81
N ASP A 61 11.27 -1.83 -6.96
CA ASP A 61 11.56 -0.43 -7.25
C ASP A 61 10.38 0.05 -8.08
N ASP A 62 9.48 0.75 -7.45
CA ASP A 62 8.22 1.13 -8.06
C ASP A 62 8.05 2.62 -8.20
N ALA A 63 7.44 3.05 -9.29
CA ALA A 63 7.18 4.46 -9.54
C ALA A 63 5.83 4.84 -8.94
N PHE A 64 5.75 6.05 -8.43
CA PHE A 64 4.47 6.60 -7.99
C PHE A 64 3.70 7.05 -9.23
N ILE A 65 2.38 7.09 -9.09
CA ILE A 65 1.48 7.49 -10.15
C ILE A 65 0.85 8.81 -9.76
N GLN A 66 0.74 9.72 -10.71
CA GLN A 66 0.14 11.02 -10.47
C GLN A 66 -1.33 10.88 -10.13
N ASP A 67 -1.77 11.64 -9.15
CA ASP A 67 -3.17 11.73 -8.80
C ASP A 67 -3.77 12.94 -9.53
N SER A 68 -5.08 13.03 -9.53
CA SER A 68 -5.76 14.19 -10.09
C SER A 68 -5.61 15.41 -9.19
N ILE A 69 -5.25 15.22 -7.94
CA ILE A 69 -5.04 16.31 -6.99
C ILE A 69 -3.61 16.84 -7.19
N PRO A 70 -3.44 18.14 -7.44
CA PRO A 70 -2.11 18.70 -7.66
C PRO A 70 -1.17 18.43 -6.49
N GLY A 71 0.02 17.96 -6.81
CA GLY A 71 1.03 17.66 -5.81
C GLY A 71 0.85 16.34 -5.10
N GLN A 72 -0.10 15.53 -5.49
CA GLN A 72 -0.33 14.24 -4.86
C GLN A 72 0.05 13.10 -5.80
N LEU A 73 0.79 12.16 -5.25
CA LEU A 73 1.25 10.97 -5.98
C LEU A 73 0.89 9.74 -5.16
N ASN A 74 0.53 8.67 -5.83
CA ASN A 74 0.13 7.45 -5.15
C ASN A 74 1.04 6.30 -5.54
N LEU A 75 1.39 5.47 -4.59
CA LEU A 75 2.16 4.26 -4.83
C LEU A 75 1.27 3.06 -4.59
N PHE A 76 1.15 2.20 -5.59
CA PHE A 76 0.41 0.96 -5.44
C PHE A 76 1.43 -0.18 -5.36
N ALA A 77 1.65 -0.65 -4.17
CA ALA A 77 2.68 -1.66 -3.90
C ALA A 77 2.30 -2.45 -2.67
N ALA A 78 3.06 -3.47 -2.37
CA ALA A 78 2.82 -4.30 -1.19
C ALA A 78 3.29 -3.58 0.07
N SER A 79 2.87 -4.09 1.22
CA SER A 79 3.40 -3.62 2.48
C SER A 79 4.90 -3.91 2.53
N GLY A 80 5.62 -3.17 3.32
CA GLY A 80 7.06 -3.30 3.41
C GLY A 80 7.71 -2.00 3.83
N THR A 81 9.03 -1.98 3.79
CA THR A 81 9.80 -0.79 4.15
C THR A 81 10.50 -0.26 2.92
N TYR A 82 10.31 1.01 2.68
CA TYR A 82 10.77 1.65 1.45
C TYR A 82 11.65 2.84 1.70
N THR A 83 12.53 3.10 0.73
CA THR A 83 13.20 4.40 0.60
C THR A 83 12.47 5.13 -0.51
N VAL A 84 11.96 6.31 -0.21
CA VAL A 84 11.21 7.10 -1.17
C VAL A 84 12.09 8.26 -1.64
N ARG A 85 12.18 8.42 -2.95
CA ARG A 85 12.94 9.51 -3.56
C ARG A 85 12.01 10.33 -4.41
N VAL A 86 12.07 11.65 -4.25
CA VAL A 86 11.21 12.56 -4.99
C VAL A 86 12.09 13.52 -5.79
N HIS A 87 11.74 13.70 -7.04
CA HIS A 87 12.52 14.49 -7.95
C HIS A 87 11.64 15.51 -8.64
N ARG A 88 12.10 16.74 -8.71
CA ARG A 88 11.41 17.76 -9.47
C ARG A 88 12.44 18.76 -9.97
N LEU A 89 12.27 19.18 -11.23
CA LEU A 89 13.18 20.13 -11.82
C LEU A 89 13.21 21.41 -11.00
N GLY A 90 14.39 21.90 -10.71
CA GLY A 90 14.57 23.12 -9.94
C GLY A 90 14.64 22.92 -8.45
N TYR A 91 14.56 21.69 -8.00
CA TYR A 91 14.58 21.37 -6.57
C TYR A 91 15.63 20.30 -6.28
N GLN A 92 16.11 20.28 -5.04
CA GLN A 92 16.99 19.24 -4.59
C GLN A 92 16.20 17.96 -4.45
N GLU A 93 16.83 16.83 -4.69
CA GLU A 93 16.19 15.55 -4.50
C GLU A 93 15.82 15.35 -3.03
N TRP A 94 14.63 14.86 -2.79
CA TRP A 94 14.17 14.57 -1.43
C TRP A 94 14.19 13.07 -1.23
N ILE A 95 14.75 12.62 -0.12
CA ILE A 95 14.89 11.19 0.17
C ILE A 95 14.43 10.93 1.59
N GLN A 96 13.59 9.93 1.75
CA GLN A 96 13.16 9.48 3.06
C GLN A 96 13.35 7.97 3.13
N THR A 97 14.18 7.52 4.07
CA THR A 97 14.40 6.09 4.27
C THR A 97 13.48 5.60 5.37
N GLY A 98 13.32 4.28 5.43
CA GLY A 98 12.56 3.69 6.52
C GLY A 98 11.07 3.97 6.51
N VAL A 99 10.50 4.21 5.33
CA VAL A 99 9.07 4.43 5.23
C VAL A 99 8.39 3.07 5.28
N THR A 100 7.66 2.81 6.35
CA THR A 100 7.06 1.51 6.57
C THR A 100 5.58 1.53 6.23
N VAL A 101 5.19 0.62 5.35
CA VAL A 101 3.80 0.42 4.98
C VAL A 101 3.36 -0.87 5.65
N GLU A 102 2.41 -0.77 6.55
CA GLU A 102 1.96 -1.91 7.32
C GLU A 102 0.94 -2.71 6.55
N ASP A 103 0.74 -3.95 6.96
CA ASP A 103 -0.25 -4.81 6.36
C ASP A 103 -1.29 -5.11 7.42
N TYR A 104 -2.57 -5.01 7.07
CA TYR A 104 -3.57 -5.29 8.08
C TYR A 104 -3.84 -6.78 8.25
N GLY A 105 -3.14 -7.59 7.52
CA GLY A 105 -3.14 -9.04 7.75
C GLY A 105 -4.44 -9.74 7.42
N GLY A 106 -4.53 -10.97 7.86
CA GLY A 106 -5.70 -11.79 7.63
C GLY A 106 -5.73 -12.37 6.22
N THR A 107 -6.82 -13.03 5.90
CA THR A 107 -6.97 -13.71 4.63
C THR A 107 -6.94 -12.72 3.47
N CYS A 108 -7.48 -11.56 3.70
CA CYS A 108 -7.52 -10.53 2.66
C CYS A 108 -6.55 -9.41 2.93
N GLY A 109 -5.38 -9.73 3.44
CA GLY A 109 -4.41 -8.73 3.82
C GLY A 109 -4.05 -7.77 2.70
N GLY A 110 -3.49 -6.66 3.04
CA GLY A 110 -3.08 -5.65 2.09
C GLY A 110 -2.47 -4.47 2.82
N PRO A 111 -1.96 -3.50 2.09
CA PRO A 111 -1.27 -2.39 2.72
C PRO A 111 -2.23 -1.44 3.40
N ILE A 112 -1.80 -0.93 4.55
CA ILE A 112 -2.47 0.16 5.21
C ILE A 112 -1.82 1.42 4.66
N THR A 113 -2.61 2.30 4.05
CA THR A 113 -2.08 3.47 3.39
C THR A 113 -1.27 4.34 4.34
N GLU A 114 -0.06 4.63 3.94
CA GLU A 114 0.84 5.48 4.72
C GLU A 114 0.86 6.87 4.08
N PRO A 115 0.45 7.92 4.80
CA PRO A 115 0.56 9.28 4.28
C PRO A 115 1.99 9.76 4.44
N LEU A 116 2.49 10.49 3.46
CA LEU A 116 3.86 10.97 3.49
C LEU A 116 3.89 12.34 2.86
N GLU A 117 4.65 13.26 3.45
CA GLU A 117 4.78 14.59 2.90
C GLU A 117 6.23 14.85 2.55
N ALA A 118 6.48 15.29 1.34
CA ALA A 118 7.81 15.68 0.89
C ALA A 118 7.83 17.19 0.69
N ARG A 119 8.67 17.86 1.44
CA ARG A 119 8.86 19.30 1.30
C ARG A 119 10.16 19.51 0.56
N LEU A 120 10.07 19.98 -0.65
CA LEU A 120 11.22 20.13 -1.54
C LEU A 120 11.86 21.49 -1.39
N VAL A 121 13.17 21.48 -1.35
CA VAL A 121 13.95 22.72 -1.23
C VAL A 121 14.47 23.08 -2.61
N GLY A 122 14.31 24.33 -2.99
CA GLY A 122 14.83 24.78 -4.28
C GLY A 122 16.32 24.56 -4.36
N SER A 123 16.80 24.12 -5.52
CA SER A 123 18.22 23.87 -5.70
C SER A 123 18.95 25.18 -5.75
N ALA A 124 20.25 25.15 -5.44
CA ALA A 124 21.05 26.36 -5.48
C ALA A 124 21.01 27.02 -6.84
N ALA A 125 20.97 26.21 -7.88
CA ALA A 125 20.92 26.74 -9.23
C ALA A 125 19.60 27.45 -9.47
N ALA A 126 18.49 26.92 -8.96
CA ALA A 126 17.22 27.54 -9.13
C ALA A 126 17.08 28.78 -8.29
N SER A 127 17.58 28.76 -7.08
CA SER A 127 17.44 29.90 -6.19
C SER A 127 18.37 31.03 -6.60
N ARG A 128 19.27 30.80 -7.48
CA ARG A 128 20.14 31.85 -7.88
C ARG A 128 19.72 32.46 -9.13
N SER A 129 18.61 32.30 -9.58
CA SER A 129 18.21 32.86 -10.83
C SER A 129 18.14 34.37 -10.83
N ASP A 130 18.80 35.01 -10.03
CA ASP A 130 18.80 36.47 -10.07
C ASP A 130 19.87 37.03 -11.01
#